data_6afa08535628974a46c51321cb94f3ef
#
_entry.id   6afa08535628974a46c51321cb94f3ef
#
_cell.length_a   1.000
_cell.length_b   1.000
_cell.length_c   1.000
_cell.angle_alpha   90.00
_cell.angle_beta   90.00
_cell.angle_gamma   90.00
#
_symmetry.space_group_name_H-M   'P 1'
#
loop_
_entity.id
_entity.type
_entity.pdbx_description
1 polymer ?
#
loop_
_entity_poly.entity_id
_entity_poly.type
_entity_poly.pdbx_seq_one_letter_code
_entity_poly.pdbx_strand_id
1 'polypeptide(L)'
;MAAVMLMTAMVFAVGCKKDKNDDSGGGGGDTHEYVDLELPSGLLWATCNLGADRPEAAGAYVAWAETETKESYSWTNYKYCNKSMFALTKYCNSADCGNEGFTDSLMVLLPEDDAAEVHWGNGWRTPSKEDWLELYANTTYSWTTQRGAKGALFTAPNGKTLFFPAVGYCMDGDYYYYDSEGYYWSTALVETRPYDVWAPNFTEDGIHLTGPRCVGQCVRPVRSRLEK
;
A
#
# COMPACT_ATOMS: atom_id res chain seq x y z
N MET A 1 29.92 -5.15 -29.92
CA MET A 1 28.47 -5.50 -30.01
C MET A 1 27.82 -4.87 -28.79
N ALA A 2 27.10 -3.77 -28.99
CA ALA A 2 26.41 -3.06 -27.91
C ALA A 2 25.05 -3.75 -27.68
N ALA A 3 24.84 -4.30 -26.50
CA ALA A 3 23.54 -4.84 -26.08
C ALA A 3 22.62 -3.65 -25.79
N VAL A 4 21.59 -3.48 -26.59
CA VAL A 4 20.48 -2.57 -26.34
C VAL A 4 19.63 -3.20 -25.25
N MET A 5 19.73 -2.67 -24.01
CA MET A 5 18.88 -3.04 -22.89
C MET A 5 17.52 -2.40 -23.11
N LEU A 6 16.53 -3.22 -23.44
CA LEU A 6 15.14 -2.80 -23.61
C LEU A 6 14.60 -2.49 -22.21
N MET A 7 14.41 -1.22 -21.88
CA MET A 7 13.66 -0.79 -20.69
C MET A 7 12.18 -1.21 -20.91
N THR A 8 11.75 -2.27 -20.28
CA THR A 8 10.32 -2.59 -20.14
C THR A 8 9.76 -1.70 -19.03
N ALA A 9 9.10 -0.61 -19.43
CA ALA A 9 8.20 0.09 -18.52
C ALA A 9 7.12 -0.92 -18.07
N MET A 10 7.07 -1.27 -16.78
CA MET A 10 5.95 -2.02 -16.23
C MET A 10 4.70 -1.16 -16.40
N VAL A 11 3.87 -1.50 -17.38
CA VAL A 11 2.53 -0.95 -17.49
C VAL A 11 1.75 -1.53 -16.32
N PHE A 12 1.25 -0.67 -15.43
CA PHE A 12 0.32 -1.08 -14.37
C PHE A 12 -0.85 -1.81 -15.03
N ALA A 13 -0.87 -3.13 -14.89
CA ALA A 13 -1.91 -3.95 -15.48
C ALA A 13 -3.26 -3.56 -14.87
N VAL A 14 -4.27 -3.49 -15.71
CA VAL A 14 -5.68 -3.30 -15.32
C VAL A 14 -6.01 -4.31 -14.23
N GLY A 15 -6.43 -3.82 -13.07
CA GLY A 15 -6.68 -4.61 -11.86
C GLY A 15 -7.57 -5.85 -12.05
N CYS A 16 -7.76 -6.61 -10.98
CA CYS A 16 -8.51 -7.87 -10.92
C CYS A 16 -9.76 -7.87 -11.82
N LYS A 17 -9.94 -8.92 -12.64
CA LYS A 17 -11.12 -9.08 -13.49
C LYS A 17 -12.32 -9.54 -12.68
N LYS A 18 -13.48 -8.95 -12.93
CA LYS A 18 -14.76 -9.25 -12.28
C LYS A 18 -15.22 -10.69 -12.59
N ASP A 19 -15.40 -11.53 -11.58
CA ASP A 19 -16.15 -12.78 -11.69
C ASP A 19 -17.64 -12.48 -11.84
N LYS A 20 -18.32 -13.15 -12.80
CA LYS A 20 -19.67 -12.80 -13.32
C LYS A 20 -20.85 -13.11 -12.38
N ASN A 21 -20.66 -13.35 -11.09
CA ASN A 21 -21.73 -13.84 -10.20
C ASN A 21 -21.93 -13.07 -8.89
N ASP A 22 -21.70 -11.76 -8.85
CA ASP A 22 -22.17 -10.97 -7.71
C ASP A 22 -22.89 -9.71 -8.20
N ASP A 23 -24.15 -9.61 -7.80
CA ASP A 23 -25.08 -8.51 -8.09
C ASP A 23 -24.67 -7.28 -7.26
N SER A 24 -23.69 -6.53 -7.75
CA SER A 24 -23.26 -5.26 -7.18
C SER A 24 -23.45 -4.18 -8.24
N GLY A 25 -24.47 -3.36 -8.04
CA GLY A 25 -24.89 -2.27 -8.92
C GLY A 25 -23.74 -1.44 -9.46
N GLY A 26 -23.43 -1.61 -10.74
CA GLY A 26 -22.40 -0.86 -11.44
C GLY A 26 -22.92 0.48 -11.93
N GLY A 27 -22.36 1.55 -11.39
CA GLY A 27 -22.29 2.86 -12.04
C GLY A 27 -20.99 2.95 -12.80
N GLY A 28 -21.02 3.42 -14.05
CA GLY A 28 -19.97 3.36 -15.05
C GLY A 28 -18.53 3.62 -14.60
N GLY A 29 -17.60 2.77 -15.06
CA GLY A 29 -16.19 3.11 -15.23
C GLY A 29 -15.19 2.54 -14.23
N ASP A 30 -15.58 2.00 -13.07
CA ASP A 30 -14.64 1.38 -12.13
C ASP A 30 -14.56 -0.13 -12.39
N THR A 31 -13.37 -0.59 -12.76
CA THR A 31 -13.09 -1.99 -13.10
C THR A 31 -12.42 -2.76 -11.97
N HIS A 32 -12.14 -2.10 -10.83
CA HIS A 32 -11.43 -2.71 -9.71
C HIS A 32 -12.41 -3.44 -8.78
N GLU A 33 -12.09 -4.70 -8.50
CA GLU A 33 -12.88 -5.51 -7.57
C GLU A 33 -12.64 -5.10 -6.11
N TYR A 34 -13.70 -5.15 -5.33
CA TYR A 34 -13.65 -4.82 -3.91
C TYR A 34 -14.50 -5.77 -3.07
N VAL A 35 -14.18 -5.83 -1.79
CA VAL A 35 -15.01 -6.46 -0.77
C VAL A 35 -15.59 -5.39 0.15
N ASP A 36 -16.89 -5.53 0.41
CA ASP A 36 -17.59 -4.77 1.42
C ASP A 36 -17.67 -5.63 2.69
N LEU A 37 -16.80 -5.35 3.65
CA LEU A 37 -16.74 -6.04 4.93
C LEU A 37 -17.82 -5.54 5.91
N GLU A 38 -18.63 -4.55 5.50
CA GLU A 38 -19.63 -3.87 6.33
C GLU A 38 -19.02 -3.25 7.60
N LEU A 39 -17.81 -2.68 7.44
CA LEU A 39 -17.17 -1.92 8.50
C LEU A 39 -17.98 -0.67 8.85
N PRO A 40 -17.86 -0.14 10.07
CA PRO A 40 -18.62 1.03 10.53
C PRO A 40 -18.52 2.26 9.63
N SER A 41 -17.36 2.52 9.04
CA SER A 41 -17.14 3.61 8.06
C SER A 41 -17.83 3.38 6.72
N GLY A 42 -18.21 2.14 6.41
CA GLY A 42 -18.68 1.74 5.08
C GLY A 42 -17.56 1.68 4.02
N LEU A 43 -16.31 1.65 4.44
CA LEU A 43 -15.15 1.59 3.56
C LEU A 43 -15.13 0.27 2.76
N LEU A 44 -14.82 0.39 1.48
CA LEU A 44 -14.63 -0.73 0.56
C LEU A 44 -13.13 -0.98 0.38
N TRP A 45 -12.72 -2.24 0.50
CA TRP A 45 -11.33 -2.66 0.33
C TRP A 45 -11.14 -3.35 -1.01
N ALA A 46 -10.14 -2.97 -1.77
CA ALA A 46 -9.77 -3.69 -2.99
C ALA A 46 -9.41 -5.14 -2.67
N THR A 47 -9.82 -6.08 -3.53
CA THR A 47 -9.46 -7.50 -3.37
C THR A 47 -8.00 -7.77 -3.69
N CYS A 48 -7.36 -6.91 -4.52
CA CYS A 48 -5.97 -7.05 -4.96
C CYS A 48 -5.12 -5.85 -4.54
N ASN A 49 -3.81 -6.06 -4.43
CA ASN A 49 -2.85 -4.97 -4.30
C ASN A 49 -2.81 -4.12 -5.59
N LEU A 50 -2.39 -2.87 -5.47
CA LEU A 50 -2.11 -2.01 -6.62
C LEU A 50 -1.16 -2.73 -7.60
N GLY A 51 -1.53 -2.77 -8.89
CA GLY A 51 -0.76 -3.46 -9.93
C GLY A 51 -0.85 -4.99 -9.94
N ALA A 52 -1.64 -5.59 -9.05
CA ALA A 52 -1.90 -7.04 -9.04
C ALA A 52 -3.17 -7.40 -9.81
N ASP A 53 -3.19 -8.60 -10.40
CA ASP A 53 -4.32 -9.18 -11.14
C ASP A 53 -5.09 -10.24 -10.35
N ARG A 54 -4.63 -10.59 -9.15
CA ARG A 54 -5.25 -11.55 -8.23
C ARG A 54 -4.84 -11.26 -6.78
N PRO A 55 -5.65 -11.66 -5.80
CA PRO A 55 -5.43 -11.38 -4.38
C PRO A 55 -4.09 -11.89 -3.82
N GLU A 56 -3.55 -12.96 -4.39
CA GLU A 56 -2.31 -13.60 -3.95
C GLU A 56 -1.04 -12.96 -4.52
N ALA A 57 -1.18 -12.08 -5.51
CA ALA A 57 -0.03 -11.43 -6.16
C ALA A 57 0.44 -10.19 -5.38
N ALA A 58 1.74 -9.95 -5.39
CA ALA A 58 2.35 -8.80 -4.75
C ALA A 58 1.89 -7.47 -5.36
N GLY A 59 1.77 -7.41 -6.69
CA GLY A 59 1.54 -6.17 -7.41
C GLY A 59 2.78 -5.27 -7.44
N ALA A 60 2.54 -3.97 -7.40
CA ALA A 60 3.58 -2.95 -7.45
C ALA A 60 4.14 -2.67 -6.06
N TYR A 61 5.47 -2.59 -5.96
CA TYR A 61 6.15 -2.00 -4.82
C TYR A 61 6.41 -0.52 -5.14
N VAL A 62 6.10 0.35 -4.20
CA VAL A 62 6.37 1.79 -4.30
C VAL A 62 6.97 2.29 -2.99
N ALA A 63 7.86 3.29 -3.05
CA ALA A 63 8.25 3.99 -1.84
C ALA A 63 7.11 4.92 -1.40
N TRP A 64 7.05 5.23 -0.11
CA TRP A 64 5.99 6.08 0.40
C TRP A 64 6.01 7.48 -0.23
N ALA A 65 4.88 7.99 -0.65
CA ALA A 65 4.72 9.22 -1.42
C ALA A 65 5.36 9.19 -2.84
N GLU A 66 5.73 8.04 -3.34
CA GLU A 66 6.11 7.87 -4.74
C GLU A 66 5.04 7.05 -5.46
N THR A 67 4.79 7.38 -6.70
CA THR A 67 3.73 6.76 -7.51
C THR A 67 4.24 5.72 -8.49
N GLU A 68 5.56 5.69 -8.74
CA GLU A 68 6.18 4.80 -9.70
C GLU A 68 7.03 3.72 -9.01
N THR A 69 7.12 2.57 -9.66
CA THR A 69 8.01 1.48 -9.24
C THR A 69 9.47 1.79 -9.60
N LYS A 70 10.40 1.22 -8.83
CA LYS A 70 11.85 1.33 -9.05
C LYS A 70 12.51 -0.03 -9.02
N GLU A 71 13.69 -0.17 -9.61
CA GLU A 71 14.52 -1.37 -9.51
C GLU A 71 15.14 -1.55 -8.12
N SER A 72 15.34 -0.44 -7.41
CA SER A 72 15.95 -0.43 -6.07
C SER A 72 15.33 0.69 -5.23
N TYR A 73 15.23 0.46 -3.93
CA TYR A 73 14.62 1.37 -2.95
C TYR A 73 15.59 1.65 -1.83
N SER A 74 16.00 2.90 -1.70
CA SER A 74 16.92 3.34 -0.65
C SER A 74 16.84 4.86 -0.46
N TRP A 75 17.42 5.37 0.62
CA TRP A 75 17.55 6.82 0.83
C TRP A 75 18.32 7.53 -0.28
N THR A 76 19.20 6.84 -1.02
CA THR A 76 20.00 7.44 -2.08
C THR A 76 19.21 7.80 -3.33
N ASN A 77 18.05 7.17 -3.53
CA ASN A 77 17.16 7.39 -4.68
C ASN A 77 15.71 7.72 -4.29
N TYR A 78 15.44 7.95 -3.00
CA TYR A 78 14.13 8.38 -2.55
C TYR A 78 13.85 9.83 -2.99
N LYS A 79 12.68 10.06 -3.60
CA LYS A 79 12.28 11.32 -4.25
C LYS A 79 12.33 12.52 -3.31
N TYR A 80 11.91 12.34 -2.07
CA TYR A 80 11.71 13.44 -1.12
C TYR A 80 12.82 13.54 -0.07
N CYS A 81 14.06 13.31 -0.48
CA CYS A 81 15.23 13.59 0.35
C CYS A 81 16.47 13.89 -0.52
N ASN A 82 17.48 14.49 0.09
CA ASN A 82 18.82 14.63 -0.49
C ASN A 82 19.69 13.47 0.01
N LYS A 83 19.41 12.25 -0.48
CA LYS A 83 20.18 11.00 -0.26
C LYS A 83 20.32 10.56 1.21
N SER A 84 19.54 11.13 2.14
CA SER A 84 19.62 10.83 3.58
C SER A 84 18.28 10.99 4.26
N MET A 85 17.99 10.16 5.27
CA MET A 85 16.83 10.30 6.14
C MET A 85 16.86 11.59 6.98
N PHE A 86 18.01 12.23 7.10
CA PHE A 86 18.21 13.52 7.77
C PHE A 86 18.32 14.69 6.81
N ALA A 87 17.86 14.52 5.57
CA ALA A 87 17.86 15.56 4.55
C ALA A 87 16.55 15.53 3.73
N LEU A 88 15.42 15.47 4.42
CA LEU A 88 14.09 15.41 3.82
C LEU A 88 13.71 16.73 3.17
N THR A 89 13.01 16.67 2.04
CA THR A 89 12.60 17.84 1.24
C THR A 89 11.08 17.98 1.10
N LYS A 90 10.30 17.01 1.61
CA LYS A 90 8.84 17.05 1.72
C LYS A 90 8.37 16.11 2.83
N TYR A 91 7.23 16.40 3.43
CA TYR A 91 6.67 15.63 4.55
C TYR A 91 7.62 15.53 5.74
N CYS A 92 8.08 16.68 6.21
CA CYS A 92 9.06 16.78 7.30
C CYS A 92 8.64 17.82 8.34
N ASN A 93 8.27 17.36 9.52
CA ASN A 93 7.88 18.22 10.65
C ASN A 93 9.03 18.51 11.63
N SER A 94 10.27 18.06 11.32
CA SER A 94 11.44 18.23 12.18
C SER A 94 12.60 18.84 11.40
N ALA A 95 13.12 19.97 11.85
CA ALA A 95 14.28 20.62 11.25
C ALA A 95 15.54 19.75 11.28
N ASP A 96 15.67 18.87 12.28
CA ASP A 96 16.80 17.93 12.42
C ASP A 96 16.79 16.84 11.32
N CYS A 97 15.62 16.58 10.73
CA CYS A 97 15.45 15.61 9.65
C CYS A 97 15.32 16.28 8.26
N GLY A 98 15.11 17.59 8.22
CA GLY A 98 14.93 18.35 6.99
C GLY A 98 16.24 18.76 6.34
N ASN A 99 16.30 18.76 5.02
CA ASN A 99 17.45 19.24 4.26
C ASN A 99 17.68 20.72 4.57
N GLU A 100 18.84 21.07 5.09
CA GLU A 100 19.19 22.44 5.50
C GLU A 100 18.17 23.07 6.47
N GLY A 101 17.57 22.24 7.34
CA GLY A 101 16.57 22.68 8.32
C GLY A 101 15.15 22.82 7.75
N PHE A 102 14.87 22.31 6.55
CA PHE A 102 13.56 22.33 5.94
C PHE A 102 12.50 21.68 6.83
N THR A 103 11.33 22.32 6.91
CA THR A 103 10.13 21.74 7.52
C THR A 103 8.89 22.10 6.72
N ASP A 104 7.92 21.20 6.73
CA ASP A 104 6.53 21.45 6.35
C ASP A 104 5.59 20.85 7.40
N SER A 105 4.29 21.06 7.27
CA SER A 105 3.29 20.50 8.18
C SER A 105 2.60 19.25 7.62
N LEU A 106 3.12 18.69 6.54
CA LEU A 106 2.50 17.56 5.85
C LEU A 106 2.83 16.26 6.58
N MET A 107 1.82 15.65 7.19
CA MET A 107 1.94 14.38 7.92
C MET A 107 1.18 13.23 7.27
N VAL A 108 0.43 13.53 6.22
CA VAL A 108 -0.44 12.58 5.49
C VAL A 108 -0.20 12.77 4.00
N LEU A 109 -0.25 11.69 3.22
CA LEU A 109 -0.11 11.72 1.76
C LEU A 109 -1.08 12.72 1.13
N LEU A 110 -0.54 13.54 0.23
CA LEU A 110 -1.35 14.32 -0.68
C LEU A 110 -1.84 13.44 -1.85
N PRO A 111 -3.00 13.75 -2.47
CA PRO A 111 -3.56 12.96 -3.56
C PRO A 111 -2.58 12.72 -4.73
N GLU A 112 -1.81 13.72 -5.10
CA GLU A 112 -0.81 13.64 -6.18
C GLU A 112 0.40 12.74 -5.88
N ASP A 113 0.61 12.37 -4.62
CA ASP A 113 1.69 11.49 -4.16
C ASP A 113 1.15 10.11 -3.71
N ASP A 114 -0.17 9.90 -3.77
CA ASP A 114 -0.80 8.62 -3.47
C ASP A 114 -0.86 7.74 -4.72
N ALA A 115 -0.08 6.66 -4.73
CA ALA A 115 -0.02 5.76 -5.88
C ALA A 115 -1.38 5.14 -6.24
N ALA A 116 -2.24 4.85 -5.24
CA ALA A 116 -3.58 4.32 -5.51
C ALA A 116 -4.48 5.36 -6.19
N GLU A 117 -4.44 6.61 -5.75
CA GLU A 117 -5.24 7.69 -6.36
C GLU A 117 -4.75 8.02 -7.76
N VAL A 118 -3.44 8.12 -7.95
CA VAL A 118 -2.83 8.45 -9.25
C VAL A 118 -3.13 7.37 -10.31
N HIS A 119 -3.05 6.08 -9.96
CA HIS A 119 -3.21 5.00 -10.93
C HIS A 119 -4.64 4.49 -11.10
N TRP A 120 -5.44 4.51 -10.04
CA TRP A 120 -6.82 4.00 -10.09
C TRP A 120 -7.87 5.10 -10.16
N GLY A 121 -7.62 6.27 -9.54
CA GLY A 121 -8.58 7.38 -9.50
C GLY A 121 -9.91 6.98 -8.85
N ASN A 122 -10.98 7.66 -9.20
CA ASN A 122 -12.36 7.32 -8.83
C ASN A 122 -12.57 7.13 -7.30
N GLY A 123 -11.82 7.89 -6.49
CA GLY A 123 -11.88 7.84 -5.03
C GLY A 123 -11.13 6.68 -4.38
N TRP A 124 -10.38 5.89 -5.15
CA TRP A 124 -9.42 4.94 -4.61
C TRP A 124 -8.21 5.67 -4.04
N ARG A 125 -7.76 5.24 -2.87
CA ARG A 125 -6.61 5.81 -2.17
C ARG A 125 -5.87 4.76 -1.34
N THR A 126 -4.68 5.06 -0.91
CA THR A 126 -3.99 4.31 0.15
C THR A 126 -4.79 4.39 1.45
N PRO A 127 -4.91 3.30 2.23
CA PRO A 127 -5.60 3.32 3.52
C PRO A 127 -4.94 4.28 4.51
N SER A 128 -5.73 4.99 5.30
CA SER A 128 -5.22 5.74 6.45
C SER A 128 -4.85 4.80 7.60
N LYS A 129 -4.19 5.33 8.61
CA LYS A 129 -3.97 4.62 9.88
C LYS A 129 -5.30 4.18 10.50
N GLU A 130 -6.29 5.05 10.48
CA GLU A 130 -7.62 4.81 11.04
C GLU A 130 -8.35 3.69 10.30
N ASP A 131 -8.23 3.61 8.97
CA ASP A 131 -8.82 2.53 8.16
C ASP A 131 -8.23 1.16 8.55
N TRP A 132 -6.91 1.09 8.76
CA TRP A 132 -6.25 -0.12 9.23
C TRP A 132 -6.70 -0.50 10.65
N LEU A 133 -6.79 0.47 11.56
CA LEU A 133 -7.28 0.22 12.94
C LEU A 133 -8.73 -0.24 12.94
N GLU A 134 -9.58 0.32 12.08
CA GLU A 134 -10.97 -0.12 11.93
C GLU A 134 -11.04 -1.56 11.41
N LEU A 135 -10.26 -1.92 10.37
CA LEU A 135 -10.19 -3.29 9.86
C LEU A 135 -9.83 -4.28 10.97
N TYR A 136 -8.83 -3.95 11.78
CA TYR A 136 -8.42 -4.77 12.93
C TYR A 136 -9.49 -4.95 13.97
N ALA A 137 -10.10 -3.84 14.38
CA ALA A 137 -11.07 -3.83 15.46
C ALA A 137 -12.37 -4.60 15.11
N ASN A 138 -12.69 -4.74 13.83
CA ASN A 138 -13.98 -5.26 13.36
C ASN A 138 -13.88 -6.59 12.60
N THR A 139 -12.70 -7.21 12.55
CA THR A 139 -12.50 -8.50 11.87
C THR A 139 -11.69 -9.47 12.73
N THR A 140 -11.75 -10.74 12.38
CA THR A 140 -10.90 -11.77 12.99
C THR A 140 -9.69 -12.00 12.09
N TYR A 141 -8.50 -11.91 12.67
CA TYR A 141 -7.22 -12.19 12.02
C TYR A 141 -6.89 -13.67 12.06
N SER A 142 -6.38 -14.21 10.95
CA SER A 142 -5.74 -15.52 10.91
C SER A 142 -4.61 -15.55 9.87
N TRP A 143 -3.55 -16.28 10.15
CA TRP A 143 -2.49 -16.55 9.18
C TRP A 143 -2.84 -17.81 8.40
N THR A 144 -2.72 -17.78 7.07
CA THR A 144 -3.16 -18.87 6.21
C THR A 144 -2.37 -18.94 4.90
N THR A 145 -2.69 -19.96 4.10
CA THR A 145 -2.20 -20.09 2.72
C THR A 145 -3.39 -20.11 1.77
N GLN A 146 -3.43 -19.17 0.83
CA GLN A 146 -4.44 -19.08 -0.22
C GLN A 146 -3.77 -19.27 -1.59
N ARG A 147 -4.21 -20.26 -2.36
CA ARG A 147 -3.66 -20.61 -3.70
C ARG A 147 -2.13 -20.63 -3.76
N GLY A 148 -1.49 -21.10 -2.70
CA GLY A 148 -0.03 -21.23 -2.59
C GLY A 148 0.70 -20.01 -2.01
N ALA A 149 0.06 -18.87 -1.85
CA ALA A 149 0.64 -17.72 -1.17
C ALA A 149 0.26 -17.71 0.32
N LYS A 150 1.26 -17.54 1.18
CA LYS A 150 1.03 -17.29 2.61
C LYS A 150 0.58 -15.86 2.83
N GLY A 151 -0.15 -15.61 3.92
CA GLY A 151 -0.59 -14.27 4.25
C GLY A 151 -1.63 -14.19 5.36
N ALA A 152 -2.05 -12.98 5.60
CA ALA A 152 -3.07 -12.62 6.58
C ALA A 152 -4.47 -12.69 5.95
N LEU A 153 -5.40 -13.36 6.61
CA LEU A 153 -6.81 -13.38 6.28
C LEU A 153 -7.62 -12.66 7.36
N PHE A 154 -8.33 -11.65 6.96
CA PHE A 154 -9.29 -10.92 7.80
C PHE A 154 -10.70 -11.41 7.47
N THR A 155 -11.44 -11.82 8.49
CA THR A 155 -12.81 -12.30 8.36
C THR A 155 -13.74 -11.37 9.11
N ALA A 156 -14.67 -10.74 8.41
CA ALA A 156 -15.68 -9.89 8.99
C ALA A 156 -16.86 -10.68 9.58
N PRO A 157 -17.67 -10.09 10.48
CA PRO A 157 -18.85 -10.74 11.06
C PRO A 157 -19.90 -11.19 10.02
N ASN A 158 -19.97 -10.52 8.86
CA ASN A 158 -20.82 -10.91 7.74
C ASN A 158 -20.32 -12.13 6.95
N GLY A 159 -19.19 -12.73 7.36
CA GLY A 159 -18.56 -13.89 6.73
C GLY A 159 -17.69 -13.56 5.51
N LYS A 160 -17.64 -12.31 5.05
CA LYS A 160 -16.75 -11.91 3.97
C LYS A 160 -15.31 -11.82 4.45
N THR A 161 -14.38 -12.09 3.55
CA THR A 161 -12.95 -12.18 3.87
C THR A 161 -12.11 -11.27 2.98
N LEU A 162 -10.97 -10.85 3.49
CA LEU A 162 -9.96 -10.07 2.77
C LEU A 162 -8.59 -10.69 3.04
N PHE A 163 -7.91 -11.11 1.97
CA PHE A 163 -6.60 -11.73 2.05
C PHE A 163 -5.48 -10.74 1.69
N PHE A 164 -4.42 -10.70 2.49
CA PHE A 164 -3.21 -9.91 2.27
C PHE A 164 -2.02 -10.86 2.16
N PRO A 165 -1.41 -11.03 0.97
CA PRO A 165 -0.28 -11.93 0.80
C PRO A 165 0.97 -11.44 1.54
N ALA A 166 1.78 -12.39 2.00
CA ALA A 166 3.08 -12.14 2.65
C ALA A 166 4.14 -11.83 1.59
N VAL A 167 4.13 -10.62 1.09
CA VAL A 167 4.97 -10.20 -0.05
C VAL A 167 6.24 -9.44 0.36
N GLY A 168 6.48 -9.32 1.68
CA GLY A 168 7.67 -8.63 2.19
C GLY A 168 7.76 -7.16 1.76
N TYR A 169 8.98 -6.64 1.72
CA TYR A 169 9.31 -5.32 1.17
C TYR A 169 10.57 -5.40 0.29
N CYS A 170 10.80 -4.37 -0.54
CA CYS A 170 11.98 -4.25 -1.38
C CYS A 170 12.92 -3.15 -0.84
N MET A 171 14.22 -3.46 -0.71
CA MET A 171 15.26 -2.50 -0.34
C MET A 171 16.56 -2.87 -1.05
N ASP A 172 17.30 -1.88 -1.56
CA ASP A 172 18.58 -2.03 -2.27
C ASP A 172 18.58 -3.05 -3.42
N GLY A 173 17.38 -3.31 -4.01
CA GLY A 173 17.18 -4.26 -5.11
C GLY A 173 16.83 -5.68 -4.68
N ASP A 174 16.84 -5.96 -3.37
CA ASP A 174 16.50 -7.26 -2.81
C ASP A 174 15.10 -7.25 -2.16
N TYR A 175 14.46 -8.44 -2.12
CA TYR A 175 13.20 -8.66 -1.42
C TYR A 175 13.45 -9.31 -0.06
N TYR A 176 12.93 -8.68 0.99
CA TYR A 176 13.04 -9.14 2.37
C TYR A 176 11.71 -9.68 2.86
N TYR A 177 11.74 -10.74 3.66
CA TYR A 177 10.58 -11.36 4.31
C TYR A 177 9.47 -11.84 3.36
N TYR A 178 9.80 -12.07 2.08
CA TYR A 178 8.85 -12.67 1.13
C TYR A 178 8.43 -14.07 1.63
N ASP A 179 7.14 -14.41 1.50
CA ASP A 179 6.48 -15.63 2.05
C ASP A 179 6.48 -15.75 3.59
N SER A 180 6.95 -14.73 4.31
CA SER A 180 6.93 -14.74 5.78
C SER A 180 6.21 -13.56 6.41
N GLU A 181 6.22 -12.39 5.76
CA GLU A 181 5.58 -11.19 6.27
C GLU A 181 4.94 -10.38 5.14
N GLY A 182 3.83 -9.69 5.44
CA GLY A 182 3.18 -8.75 4.53
C GLY A 182 3.39 -7.31 4.99
N TYR A 183 3.95 -6.46 4.13
CA TYR A 183 4.22 -5.04 4.40
C TYR A 183 3.37 -4.16 3.52
N TYR A 184 2.63 -3.24 4.15
CA TYR A 184 1.67 -2.39 3.45
C TYR A 184 1.75 -0.93 3.90
N TRP A 185 1.57 -0.01 2.97
CA TRP A 185 1.56 1.42 3.29
C TRP A 185 0.24 1.86 3.94
N SER A 186 0.35 2.84 4.82
CA SER A 186 -0.74 3.77 5.14
C SER A 186 -0.38 5.18 4.66
N THR A 187 -1.35 6.09 4.75
CA THR A 187 -1.13 7.49 4.37
C THR A 187 -0.37 8.31 5.40
N ALA A 188 -0.12 7.81 6.61
CA ALA A 188 0.32 8.61 7.75
C ALA A 188 1.79 8.38 8.13
N LEU A 189 2.53 9.47 8.34
CA LEU A 189 3.85 9.43 8.96
C LEU A 189 3.77 9.14 10.47
N VAL A 190 4.87 8.66 11.04
CA VAL A 190 5.07 8.63 12.49
C VAL A 190 5.43 10.05 12.96
N GLU A 191 4.59 10.64 13.81
CA GLU A 191 4.69 12.06 14.21
C GLU A 191 6.07 12.45 14.74
N THR A 192 6.71 11.58 15.51
CA THR A 192 8.02 11.82 16.13
C THR A 192 9.22 11.42 15.25
N ARG A 193 8.97 10.80 14.11
CA ARG A 193 10.00 10.27 13.21
C ARG A 193 9.56 10.44 11.75
N PRO A 194 9.75 11.61 11.13
CA PRO A 194 9.24 11.89 9.78
C PRO A 194 9.87 11.02 8.68
N TYR A 195 10.90 10.28 8.99
CA TYR A 195 11.50 9.28 8.10
C TYR A 195 10.82 7.90 8.17
N ASP A 196 9.88 7.69 9.10
CA ASP A 196 9.08 6.47 9.24
C ASP A 196 7.61 6.72 8.95
N VAL A 197 6.96 5.69 8.40
CA VAL A 197 5.52 5.64 8.13
C VAL A 197 4.85 4.71 9.12
N TRP A 198 3.63 5.03 9.54
CA TRP A 198 2.75 4.10 10.21
C TRP A 198 2.27 3.07 9.18
N ALA A 199 3.01 1.97 9.05
CA ALA A 199 2.80 0.92 8.05
C ALA A 199 2.56 -0.41 8.76
N PRO A 200 1.39 -1.05 8.58
CA PRO A 200 1.15 -2.37 9.14
C PRO A 200 2.03 -3.40 8.44
N ASN A 201 2.66 -4.27 9.25
CA ASN A 201 3.21 -5.50 8.75
C ASN A 201 2.54 -6.69 9.46
N PHE A 202 2.21 -7.71 8.69
CA PHE A 202 1.49 -8.90 9.12
C PHE A 202 2.43 -10.08 9.21
N THR A 203 2.42 -10.78 10.33
CA THR A 203 3.19 -12.00 10.55
C THR A 203 2.29 -13.10 11.09
N GLU A 204 2.79 -14.34 11.18
CA GLU A 204 2.08 -15.42 11.84
C GLU A 204 1.76 -15.10 13.30
N ASP A 205 2.63 -14.35 13.98
CA ASP A 205 2.49 -13.98 15.39
C ASP A 205 1.61 -12.73 15.62
N GLY A 206 1.21 -12.03 14.56
CA GLY A 206 0.37 -10.82 14.65
C GLY A 206 0.87 -9.66 13.80
N ILE A 207 0.76 -8.44 14.34
CA ILE A 207 0.91 -7.20 13.60
C ILE A 207 1.87 -6.26 14.27
N HIS A 208 2.76 -5.70 13.46
CA HIS A 208 3.72 -4.67 13.83
C HIS A 208 3.45 -3.38 13.02
N LEU A 209 3.98 -2.26 13.47
CA LEU A 209 3.49 -0.97 12.97
C LEU A 209 4.62 0.03 12.79
N THR A 210 5.48 -0.10 11.82
CA THR A 210 6.27 1.02 11.27
C THR A 210 7.28 0.54 10.23
N GLY A 211 7.63 1.41 9.29
CA GLY A 211 8.68 1.14 8.30
C GLY A 211 9.26 2.43 7.71
N PRO A 212 10.53 2.41 7.31
CA PRO A 212 11.17 3.57 6.68
C PRO A 212 10.52 3.88 5.33
N ARG A 213 10.24 5.16 5.09
CA ARG A 213 9.47 5.62 3.91
C ARG A 213 10.19 5.42 2.58
N CYS A 214 11.48 5.14 2.57
CA CYS A 214 12.29 4.95 1.36
C CYS A 214 12.23 3.52 0.78
N VAL A 215 11.74 2.52 1.54
CA VAL A 215 11.64 1.14 1.04
C VAL A 215 10.41 0.94 0.16
N GLY A 216 10.44 -0.06 -0.72
CA GLY A 216 9.31 -0.42 -1.54
C GLY A 216 8.35 -1.35 -0.78
N GLN A 217 7.11 -0.92 -0.56
CA GLN A 217 6.04 -1.76 0.00
C GLN A 217 4.81 -1.73 -0.90
N CYS A 218 3.89 -2.67 -0.65
CA CYS A 218 2.65 -2.76 -1.41
C CYS A 218 1.59 -1.79 -0.89
N VAL A 219 0.65 -1.43 -1.77
CA VAL A 219 -0.56 -0.68 -1.43
C VAL A 219 -1.76 -1.59 -1.65
N ARG A 220 -2.64 -1.69 -0.65
CA ARG A 220 -3.97 -2.26 -0.80
C ARG A 220 -4.98 -1.11 -0.83
N PRO A 221 -5.50 -0.72 -1.99
CA PRO A 221 -6.37 0.43 -2.09
C PRO A 221 -7.70 0.28 -1.36
N VAL A 222 -8.22 1.41 -0.90
CA VAL A 222 -9.57 1.53 -0.31
C VAL A 222 -10.32 2.68 -0.97
N ARG A 223 -11.66 2.66 -0.86
CA ARG A 223 -12.49 3.81 -1.22
C ARG A 223 -13.76 3.87 -0.37
N SER A 224 -14.32 5.06 -0.23
CA SER A 224 -15.66 5.23 0.35
C SER A 224 -16.73 4.68 -0.60
N ARG A 225 -17.85 4.23 -0.06
CA ARG A 225 -19.03 3.96 -0.89
C ARG A 225 -19.43 5.25 -1.61
N LEU A 226 -19.70 5.15 -2.90
CA LEU A 226 -20.32 6.26 -3.62
C LEU A 226 -21.73 6.45 -3.05
N GLU A 227 -22.02 7.63 -2.55
CA GLU A 227 -23.40 8.00 -2.19
C GLU A 227 -24.25 7.93 -3.46
N LYS A 228 -25.44 7.29 -3.32
CA LYS A 228 -26.38 7.14 -4.43
C LYS A 228 -27.20 8.42 -4.60
#